data_eb521c8ffd336d254829c510117b833d
#
_entry.id   eb521c8ffd336d254829c510117b833d
#
_cell.length_a   1.000
_cell.length_b   1.000
_cell.length_c   1.000
_cell.angle_alpha   90.00
_cell.angle_beta   90.00
_cell.angle_gamma   90.00
#
_symmetry.space_group_name_H-M   'P 1'
#
loop_
_entity.id
_entity.type
_entity.pdbx_description
1 polymer ?
#
loop_
_entity_poly.entity_id
_entity_poly.type
_entity_poly.pdbx_seq_one_letter_code
_entity_poly.pdbx_strand_id
1 'polypeptide(L)'
;MRVLGIAAVVATAALMAGCSSNSNSNSAPSSVTPTSANPAEVKDCHSQPQTRPSAIIITCADGNHSVSDITWSSWTDSSARGTGTEHRNTCTPSCAEGQKESMPVTVELTTPVNGIFTQMTLDSGNGKPETEPLPR
;
A
#
# COMPACT_ATOMS: atom_id res chain seq x y z
N MET A 1 -5.25 15.62 59.66
CA MET A 1 -6.68 15.57 59.99
C MET A 1 -7.30 14.57 59.02
N ARG A 2 -7.51 13.30 59.42
CA ARG A 2 -8.76 12.73 59.95
C ARG A 2 -9.88 12.95 58.88
N VAL A 3 -10.61 11.94 58.34
CA VAL A 3 -11.30 10.79 58.93
C VAL A 3 -11.60 9.79 57.78
N LEU A 4 -11.28 8.57 57.85
CA LEU A 4 -11.98 7.30 57.94
C LEU A 4 -13.49 7.30 57.59
N GLY A 5 -13.86 6.39 56.69
CA GLY A 5 -15.23 5.94 56.47
C GLY A 5 -15.27 4.54 55.87
N ILE A 6 -15.45 3.53 56.71
CA ILE A 6 -15.63 2.08 56.43
C ILE A 6 -17.14 1.80 56.39
N ALA A 7 -17.62 0.97 55.45
CA ALA A 7 -18.75 0.05 55.55
C ALA A 7 -18.83 -0.76 54.24
N ALA A 8 -18.58 -1.98 54.08
CA ALA A 8 -19.03 -3.25 54.63
C ALA A 8 -20.44 -3.70 54.18
N VAL A 9 -20.42 -4.90 53.51
CA VAL A 9 -21.46 -5.99 53.55
C VAL A 9 -22.66 -5.79 52.61
N VAL A 10 -23.08 -6.75 51.75
CA VAL A 10 -23.52 -8.15 51.93
C VAL A 10 -23.63 -8.88 50.60
N ALA A 11 -23.27 -10.14 50.62
CA ALA A 11 -23.48 -11.15 49.59
C ALA A 11 -24.96 -11.58 49.48
N THR A 12 -25.39 -11.93 48.25
CA THR A 12 -26.47 -12.93 48.07
C THR A 12 -26.23 -13.74 46.80
N ALA A 13 -26.02 -15.04 46.98
CA ALA A 13 -26.03 -16.05 45.96
C ALA A 13 -27.49 -16.41 45.58
N ALA A 14 -27.74 -16.60 44.30
CA ALA A 14 -28.91 -17.33 43.82
C ALA A 14 -28.50 -18.22 42.64
N LEU A 15 -28.44 -19.52 42.91
CA LEU A 15 -28.39 -20.61 41.95
C LEU A 15 -29.78 -20.75 41.30
N MET A 16 -29.83 -20.71 39.95
CA MET A 16 -30.91 -21.32 39.19
C MET A 16 -30.32 -22.15 38.07
N ALA A 17 -30.40 -23.46 38.24
CA ALA A 17 -30.23 -24.44 37.19
C ALA A 17 -31.44 -24.39 36.26
N GLY A 18 -31.20 -24.30 34.97
CA GLY A 18 -32.21 -24.41 33.92
C GLY A 18 -31.60 -25.10 32.70
N CYS A 19 -31.65 -26.45 32.70
CA CYS A 19 -31.47 -27.23 31.48
C CYS A 19 -32.67 -27.01 30.58
N SER A 20 -32.44 -26.54 29.35
CA SER A 20 -33.34 -26.75 28.24
C SER A 20 -32.52 -27.03 26.99
N SER A 21 -32.55 -28.31 26.63
CA SER A 21 -32.10 -28.81 25.34
C SER A 21 -32.94 -28.19 24.24
N ASN A 22 -32.34 -27.46 23.32
CA ASN A 22 -32.92 -27.34 22.00
C ASN A 22 -31.78 -27.33 20.95
N SER A 23 -31.74 -28.45 20.27
CA SER A 23 -30.92 -28.64 19.09
C SER A 23 -31.38 -27.66 17.99
N ASN A 24 -30.55 -26.74 17.59
CA ASN A 24 -30.64 -26.23 16.22
C ASN A 24 -29.31 -25.68 15.73
N SER A 25 -28.84 -26.38 14.70
CA SER A 25 -27.99 -25.92 13.61
C SER A 25 -26.88 -24.94 13.92
N ASN A 26 -25.68 -25.49 13.99
CA ASN A 26 -24.42 -24.83 13.80
C ASN A 26 -24.44 -23.96 12.54
N SER A 27 -24.48 -22.67 12.74
CA SER A 27 -23.74 -21.75 11.91
C SER A 27 -22.73 -21.07 12.83
N ALA A 28 -21.59 -21.69 13.00
CA ALA A 28 -20.45 -21.01 13.53
C ALA A 28 -20.20 -19.77 12.66
N PRO A 29 -20.07 -18.57 13.23
CA PRO A 29 -19.53 -17.47 12.48
C PRO A 29 -18.11 -17.91 12.07
N SER A 30 -17.90 -18.10 10.77
CA SER A 30 -16.56 -18.23 10.21
C SER A 30 -15.83 -16.97 10.62
N SER A 31 -14.98 -17.10 11.62
CA SER A 31 -13.95 -16.13 11.91
C SER A 31 -13.07 -16.07 10.65
N VAL A 32 -13.39 -15.19 9.74
CA VAL A 32 -12.46 -14.75 8.71
C VAL A 32 -11.33 -14.06 9.48
N THR A 33 -10.33 -14.84 9.85
CA THR A 33 -9.04 -14.29 10.23
C THR A 33 -8.68 -13.35 9.08
N PRO A 34 -8.47 -12.05 9.30
CA PRO A 34 -7.96 -11.21 8.24
C PRO A 34 -6.62 -11.82 7.84
N THR A 35 -6.58 -12.43 6.67
CA THR A 35 -5.33 -12.79 6.03
C THR A 35 -4.60 -11.48 5.91
N SER A 36 -3.54 -11.30 6.69
CA SER A 36 -2.64 -10.16 6.55
C SER A 36 -2.10 -10.25 5.13
N ALA A 37 -2.75 -9.57 4.21
CA ALA A 37 -2.29 -9.50 2.85
C ALA A 37 -0.91 -8.84 2.91
N ASN A 38 0.11 -9.55 2.42
CA ASN A 38 1.42 -8.95 2.28
C ASN A 38 1.27 -7.73 1.36
N PRO A 39 1.93 -6.61 1.67
CA PRO A 39 1.90 -5.47 0.79
C PRO A 39 2.36 -5.88 -0.60
N ALA A 40 1.73 -5.33 -1.64
CA ALA A 40 2.15 -5.58 -3.00
C ALA A 40 3.58 -5.04 -3.22
N GLU A 41 4.26 -5.59 -4.19
CA GLU A 41 5.63 -5.23 -4.55
C GLU A 41 5.64 -4.57 -5.93
N VAL A 42 6.71 -3.89 -6.27
CA VAL A 42 6.95 -3.35 -7.60
C VAL A 42 8.19 -4.01 -8.20
N LYS A 43 8.13 -4.31 -9.48
CA LYS A 43 9.31 -4.66 -10.29
C LYS A 43 9.66 -3.48 -11.19
N ASP A 44 10.92 -3.26 -11.33
CA ASP A 44 11.48 -2.37 -12.33
C ASP A 44 12.36 -3.17 -13.31
N CYS A 45 13.19 -2.49 -14.06
CA CYS A 45 14.09 -3.13 -15.02
C CYS A 45 15.14 -4.05 -14.40
N HIS A 46 15.33 -4.05 -13.10
CA HIS A 46 16.18 -5.00 -12.39
C HIS A 46 15.51 -6.36 -12.13
N SER A 47 14.20 -6.47 -12.42
CA SER A 47 13.37 -7.69 -12.33
C SER A 47 13.22 -8.31 -10.95
N GLN A 48 13.76 -7.70 -9.90
CA GLN A 48 13.57 -8.16 -8.53
C GLN A 48 12.39 -7.41 -7.89
N PRO A 49 11.45 -8.12 -7.25
CA PRO A 49 10.37 -7.48 -6.51
C PRO A 49 10.92 -6.64 -5.36
N GLN A 50 10.38 -5.45 -5.17
CA GLN A 50 10.80 -4.49 -4.16
C GLN A 50 9.59 -3.88 -3.45
N THR A 51 9.75 -3.60 -2.17
CA THR A 51 8.80 -2.84 -1.38
C THR A 51 9.40 -1.48 -1.04
N ARG A 52 8.68 -0.40 -1.37
CA ARG A 52 9.09 0.99 -1.11
C ARG A 52 10.48 1.34 -1.67
N PRO A 53 10.80 1.03 -2.93
CA PRO A 53 12.10 1.41 -3.49
C PRO A 53 12.26 2.93 -3.53
N SER A 54 13.48 3.42 -3.41
CA SER A 54 13.80 4.84 -3.55
C SER A 54 13.90 5.31 -5.00
N ALA A 55 13.94 4.37 -5.95
CA ALA A 55 13.96 4.65 -7.38
C ALA A 55 13.29 3.52 -8.16
N ILE A 56 12.70 3.85 -9.31
CA ILE A 56 12.07 2.92 -10.25
C ILE A 56 12.47 3.31 -11.67
N ILE A 57 13.05 2.36 -12.42
CA ILE A 57 13.35 2.53 -13.84
C ILE A 57 12.14 2.01 -14.64
N ILE A 58 11.55 2.88 -15.45
CA ILE A 58 10.31 2.59 -16.21
C ILE A 58 10.66 2.00 -17.58
N THR A 59 11.62 2.59 -18.31
CA THR A 59 12.04 2.11 -19.62
C THR A 59 13.31 1.29 -19.53
N CYS A 60 13.21 -0.02 -19.78
CA CYS A 60 14.31 -0.95 -19.53
C CYS A 60 15.41 -0.92 -20.59
N ALA A 61 15.10 -0.53 -21.84
CA ALA A 61 16.06 -0.63 -22.93
C ALA A 61 17.17 0.42 -22.85
N ASP A 62 16.82 1.65 -22.53
CA ASP A 62 17.69 2.81 -22.56
C ASP A 62 17.76 3.60 -21.25
N GLY A 63 16.90 3.26 -20.28
CA GLY A 63 16.81 3.94 -19.00
C GLY A 63 16.42 5.43 -19.11
N ASN A 64 15.84 5.83 -20.22
CA ASN A 64 15.52 7.23 -20.50
C ASN A 64 14.31 7.76 -19.73
N HIS A 65 13.58 6.88 -19.01
CA HIS A 65 12.48 7.26 -18.15
C HIS A 65 12.58 6.54 -16.81
N SER A 66 12.67 7.30 -15.74
CA SER A 66 12.81 6.79 -14.36
C SER A 66 12.28 7.79 -13.34
N VAL A 67 12.05 7.33 -12.11
CA VAL A 67 11.78 8.18 -10.96
C VAL A 67 12.78 7.86 -9.88
N SER A 68 13.37 8.88 -9.24
CA SER A 68 14.29 8.76 -8.12
C SER A 68 13.82 9.54 -6.89
N ASP A 69 14.54 9.38 -5.79
CA ASP A 69 14.30 10.06 -4.52
C ASP A 69 12.85 9.89 -4.01
N ILE A 70 12.28 8.69 -4.24
CA ILE A 70 10.90 8.43 -3.90
C ILE A 70 10.75 8.32 -2.39
N THR A 71 9.87 9.15 -1.84
CA THR A 71 9.40 9.08 -0.45
C THR A 71 7.96 8.61 -0.43
N TRP A 72 7.72 7.41 0.09
CA TRP A 72 6.39 6.78 0.13
C TRP A 72 5.59 7.23 1.34
N SER A 73 4.41 7.80 1.10
CA SER A 73 3.44 8.18 2.13
C SER A 73 2.48 7.04 2.50
N SER A 74 2.19 6.15 1.55
CA SER A 74 1.37 4.95 1.79
C SER A 74 1.85 3.79 0.93
N TRP A 75 1.61 2.55 1.41
CA TRP A 75 1.93 1.32 0.70
C TRP A 75 1.07 0.19 1.22
N THR A 76 0.22 -0.37 0.35
CA THR A 76 -0.74 -1.41 0.68
C THR A 76 -0.61 -2.60 -0.29
N ASP A 77 -1.52 -3.54 -0.21
CA ASP A 77 -1.65 -4.65 -1.17
C ASP A 77 -2.31 -4.24 -2.50
N SER A 78 -2.96 -3.09 -2.54
CA SER A 78 -3.74 -2.62 -3.70
C SER A 78 -3.23 -1.34 -4.33
N SER A 79 -2.51 -0.51 -3.58
CA SER A 79 -1.93 0.75 -4.06
C SER A 79 -0.75 1.21 -3.23
N ALA A 80 0.09 2.03 -3.83
CA ALA A 80 1.13 2.78 -3.13
C ALA A 80 1.16 4.22 -3.64
N ARG A 81 1.46 5.18 -2.76
CA ARG A 81 1.55 6.59 -3.11
C ARG A 81 2.76 7.24 -2.45
N GLY A 82 3.42 8.11 -3.21
CA GLY A 82 4.60 8.84 -2.76
C GLY A 82 4.87 10.07 -3.60
N THR A 83 6.02 10.70 -3.36
CA THR A 83 6.55 11.80 -4.17
C THR A 83 7.99 11.48 -4.54
N GLY A 84 8.44 11.96 -5.68
CA GLY A 84 9.79 11.73 -6.17
C GLY A 84 10.18 12.73 -7.25
N THR A 85 11.30 12.46 -7.92
CA THR A 85 11.78 13.22 -9.05
C THR A 85 11.75 12.34 -10.29
N GLU A 86 10.93 12.71 -11.27
CA GLU A 86 10.91 12.10 -12.59
C GLU A 86 12.11 12.58 -13.41
N HIS A 87 12.73 11.65 -14.13
CA HIS A 87 13.79 11.92 -15.10
C HIS A 87 13.37 11.31 -16.43
N ARG A 88 13.31 12.13 -17.46
CA ARG A 88 13.00 11.68 -18.80
C ARG A 88 13.85 12.38 -19.86
N ASN A 89 14.00 11.73 -21.00
CA ASN A 89 14.58 12.31 -22.19
C ASN A 89 13.45 12.73 -23.15
N THR A 90 13.48 13.96 -23.64
CA THR A 90 12.45 14.46 -24.56
C THR A 90 12.46 13.72 -25.90
N CYS A 91 13.55 13.05 -26.24
CA CYS A 91 13.75 12.36 -27.52
C CYS A 91 13.46 13.24 -28.74
N THR A 92 13.71 14.53 -28.62
CA THR A 92 13.47 15.51 -29.69
C THR A 92 14.77 16.24 -30.05
N PRO A 93 15.28 16.15 -31.30
CA PRO A 93 14.73 15.44 -32.46
C PRO A 93 14.92 13.90 -32.43
N SER A 94 15.80 13.40 -31.57
CA SER A 94 16.05 11.98 -31.31
C SER A 94 16.43 11.76 -29.88
N CYS A 95 16.39 10.51 -29.36
CA CYS A 95 16.81 10.23 -27.97
C CYS A 95 18.32 10.42 -27.74
N ALA A 96 19.12 10.40 -28.80
CA ALA A 96 20.56 10.70 -28.72
C ALA A 96 20.85 12.21 -28.58
N GLU A 97 19.96 13.06 -29.10
CA GLU A 97 20.08 14.51 -29.12
C GLU A 97 19.05 15.21 -28.20
N GLY A 98 18.15 14.45 -27.61
CA GLY A 98 17.11 14.95 -26.73
C GLY A 98 17.66 15.53 -25.44
N GLN A 99 16.89 16.42 -24.85
CA GLN A 99 17.21 17.03 -23.57
C GLN A 99 16.76 16.10 -22.42
N LYS A 100 17.57 16.03 -21.38
CA LYS A 100 17.17 15.39 -20.13
C LYS A 100 16.43 16.39 -19.27
N GLU A 101 15.21 16.02 -18.89
CA GLU A 101 14.37 16.82 -18.01
C GLU A 101 14.23 16.12 -16.67
N SER A 102 14.10 16.91 -15.60
CA SER A 102 13.82 16.42 -14.26
C SER A 102 12.77 17.30 -13.62
N MET A 103 11.73 16.68 -13.06
CA MET A 103 10.63 17.41 -12.43
C MET A 103 10.08 16.65 -11.19
N PRO A 104 9.60 17.39 -10.17
CA PRO A 104 8.93 16.77 -9.04
C PRO A 104 7.60 16.17 -9.50
N VAL A 105 7.29 14.96 -9.00
CA VAL A 105 6.04 14.26 -9.31
C VAL A 105 5.45 13.59 -8.08
N THR A 106 4.13 13.45 -8.09
CA THR A 106 3.45 12.46 -7.27
C THR A 106 3.46 11.14 -8.01
N VAL A 107 3.80 10.07 -7.30
CA VAL A 107 3.86 8.70 -7.81
C VAL A 107 2.71 7.91 -7.22
N GLU A 108 1.95 7.21 -8.06
CA GLU A 108 0.93 6.27 -7.62
C GLU A 108 1.12 4.92 -8.34
N LEU A 109 1.24 3.83 -7.55
CA LEU A 109 1.29 2.46 -8.07
C LEU A 109 -0.06 1.81 -7.89
N THR A 110 -0.55 1.12 -8.93
CA THR A 110 -1.88 0.51 -8.94
C THR A 110 -1.91 -0.82 -9.71
N THR A 111 -3.10 -1.40 -9.78
CA THR A 111 -3.40 -2.59 -10.58
C THR A 111 -2.45 -3.75 -10.29
N PRO A 112 -2.38 -4.24 -9.03
CA PRO A 112 -1.53 -5.36 -8.70
C PRO A 112 -2.04 -6.65 -9.34
N VAL A 113 -1.14 -7.42 -9.93
CA VAL A 113 -1.37 -8.77 -10.47
C VAL A 113 -0.42 -9.72 -9.76
N ASN A 114 -0.97 -10.73 -9.09
CA ASN A 114 -0.18 -11.66 -8.26
C ASN A 114 0.72 -10.94 -7.23
N GLY A 115 0.22 -9.85 -6.63
CA GLY A 115 0.96 -9.07 -5.65
C GLY A 115 2.03 -8.14 -6.23
N ILE A 116 2.09 -7.96 -7.56
CA ILE A 116 3.04 -7.06 -8.22
C ILE A 116 2.27 -5.93 -8.89
N PHE A 117 2.57 -4.67 -8.57
CA PHE A 117 2.02 -3.50 -9.25
C PHE A 117 2.40 -3.51 -10.73
N THR A 118 1.44 -3.21 -11.59
CA THR A 118 1.62 -3.24 -13.05
C THR A 118 1.45 -1.89 -13.71
N GLN A 119 1.02 -0.87 -12.97
CA GLN A 119 0.85 0.48 -13.48
C GLN A 119 1.43 1.51 -12.50
N MET A 120 2.05 2.54 -13.05
CA MET A 120 2.51 3.73 -12.35
C MET A 120 1.87 4.95 -12.99
N THR A 121 1.29 5.82 -12.16
CA THR A 121 0.82 7.13 -12.59
C THR A 121 1.73 8.21 -12.00
N LEU A 122 2.18 9.12 -12.85
CA LEU A 122 3.02 10.26 -12.51
C LEU A 122 2.22 11.54 -12.71
N ASP A 123 2.15 12.37 -11.70
CA ASP A 123 1.47 13.67 -11.76
C ASP A 123 2.44 14.78 -11.34
N SER A 124 2.81 15.62 -12.29
CA SER A 124 3.65 16.80 -12.11
C SER A 124 2.87 18.06 -11.68
N GLY A 125 1.56 17.92 -11.42
CA GLY A 125 0.70 19.05 -11.06
C GLY A 125 0.26 19.94 -12.23
N ASN A 126 0.53 19.51 -13.48
CA ASN A 126 0.12 20.23 -14.69
C ASN A 126 -1.33 19.91 -15.14
N GLY A 127 -2.07 19.11 -14.36
CA GLY A 127 -3.43 18.65 -14.66
C GLY A 127 -3.51 17.55 -15.72
N LYS A 128 -2.39 16.94 -16.07
CA LYS A 128 -2.29 15.84 -17.04
C LYS A 128 -1.41 14.73 -16.47
N PRO A 129 -1.94 13.89 -15.57
CA PRO A 129 -1.18 12.74 -15.08
C PRO A 129 -0.92 11.75 -16.22
N GLU A 130 0.27 11.19 -16.25
CA GLU A 130 0.70 10.17 -17.21
C GLU A 130 0.71 8.81 -16.54
N THR A 131 0.15 7.78 -17.21
CA THR A 131 0.14 6.41 -16.69
C THR A 131 1.02 5.52 -17.55
N GLU A 132 2.01 4.90 -16.90
CA GLU A 132 3.01 4.05 -17.52
C GLU A 132 2.84 2.59 -17.07
N PRO A 133 2.94 1.61 -18.00
CA PRO A 133 3.02 0.21 -17.62
C PRO A 133 4.37 -0.09 -16.95
N LEU A 134 4.32 -0.85 -15.87
CA LEU A 134 5.53 -1.33 -15.21
C LEU A 134 5.99 -2.69 -15.78
N PRO A 135 7.29 -2.99 -15.76
CA PRO A 135 7.84 -4.30 -16.07
C PRO A 135 7.21 -5.40 -15.21
N ARG A 136 7.06 -6.62 -15.78
CA ARG A 136 6.43 -7.79 -15.12
C ARG A 136 7.43 -8.92 -14.90
#